data_7227c2964bb53ef0a05e5ac8a6fc8a1f
#
_entry.id   7227c2964bb53ef0a05e5ac8a6fc8a1f
#
_cell.length_a   1.000
_cell.length_b   1.000
_cell.length_c   1.000
_cell.angle_alpha   90.00
_cell.angle_beta   90.00
_cell.angle_gamma   90.00
#
_symmetry.space_group_name_H-M   'P 1'
#
loop_
_entity.id
_entity.type
_entity.pdbx_description
1 polymer ?
#
loop_
_entity_poly.entity_id
_entity_poly.type
_entity_poly.pdbx_seq_one_letter_code
_entity_poly.pdbx_strand_id
1 'polypeptide(L)'
;MTTILTLLASVVPGLLICYFIFKQDKHEKEPLPFLAICFGLGIAIFYIARIGEGFMDDLITPFVEENKLDPNTHFGVLFYSAFIRTALVEELLKLTILIVIPFNHKQFNEPMDGIVYAVIIGMGFAIVENIIYCMPHDVTLAIVRDFTAVPSHAVFGVILGYYVGMAKFDKTNLFKNTLIGLFLAVAVHGLYDFFLFQRYDNWLMILATFVLMGGLFFSRKFITRHQEDSPFNHPNLIEHFPDDKTRLNKKIKHQPSNLDYEDNEILSTVLYKMKEKESLEKEEEE
;
A
#
# COMPACT_ATOMS: atom_id res chain seq x y z
N MET A 1 17.80 -22.76 19.62
CA MET A 1 16.33 -22.75 19.79
C MET A 1 15.77 -21.32 19.73
N THR A 2 16.35 -20.37 20.46
CA THR A 2 15.95 -18.94 20.43
C THR A 2 16.00 -18.32 19.04
N THR A 3 17.08 -18.52 18.27
CA THR A 3 17.25 -17.97 16.90
C THR A 3 16.15 -18.43 15.93
N ILE A 4 15.76 -19.68 15.99
CA ILE A 4 14.67 -20.23 15.14
C ILE A 4 13.33 -19.61 15.55
N LEU A 5 13.07 -19.48 16.84
CA LEU A 5 11.84 -18.83 17.34
C LEU A 5 11.77 -17.36 16.93
N THR A 6 12.90 -16.62 17.05
CA THR A 6 12.97 -15.22 16.59
C THR A 6 12.70 -15.12 15.09
N LEU A 7 13.28 -16.00 14.28
CA LEU A 7 13.05 -16.03 12.83
C LEU A 7 11.59 -16.33 12.49
N LEU A 8 10.99 -17.33 13.14
CA LEU A 8 9.57 -17.66 12.92
C LEU A 8 8.66 -16.50 13.34
N ALA A 9 8.91 -15.91 14.51
CA ALA A 9 8.18 -14.73 14.95
C ALA A 9 8.33 -13.58 13.93
N SER A 10 9.52 -13.29 13.44
CA SER A 10 9.73 -12.21 12.46
C SER A 10 9.04 -12.41 11.11
N VAL A 11 8.71 -13.64 10.72
CA VAL A 11 8.18 -13.97 9.38
C VAL A 11 6.68 -14.26 9.39
N VAL A 12 6.22 -15.05 10.36
CA VAL A 12 4.83 -15.57 10.34
C VAL A 12 3.76 -14.48 10.34
N PRO A 13 3.84 -13.42 11.16
CA PRO A 13 2.80 -12.38 11.18
C PRO A 13 2.65 -11.65 9.85
N GLY A 14 3.76 -11.34 9.17
CA GLY A 14 3.71 -10.73 7.83
C GLY A 14 3.03 -11.63 6.79
N LEU A 15 3.32 -12.94 6.82
CA LEU A 15 2.65 -13.92 5.95
C LEU A 15 1.15 -14.07 6.29
N LEU A 16 0.78 -13.99 7.57
CA LEU A 16 -0.63 -13.98 7.97
C LEU A 16 -1.37 -12.74 7.45
N ILE A 17 -0.73 -11.58 7.44
CA ILE A 17 -1.29 -10.36 6.85
C ILE A 17 -1.43 -10.51 5.33
N CYS A 18 -0.43 -11.08 4.63
CA CYS A 18 -0.55 -11.41 3.21
C CYS A 18 -1.76 -12.31 2.92
N TYR A 19 -1.93 -13.36 3.72
CA TYR A 19 -3.07 -14.27 3.61
C TYR A 19 -4.39 -13.55 3.90
N PHE A 20 -4.43 -12.69 4.92
CA PHE A 20 -5.61 -11.91 5.27
C PHE A 20 -6.01 -10.97 4.13
N ILE A 21 -5.09 -10.19 3.56
CA ILE A 21 -5.42 -9.27 2.49
C ILE A 21 -5.86 -10.01 1.22
N PHE A 22 -5.22 -11.13 0.89
CA PHE A 22 -5.65 -12.01 -0.19
C PHE A 22 -7.07 -12.55 0.03
N LYS A 23 -7.48 -12.79 1.27
CA LYS A 23 -8.85 -13.18 1.63
C LYS A 23 -9.85 -12.03 1.51
N GLN A 24 -9.42 -10.79 1.77
CA GLN A 24 -10.28 -9.60 1.64
C GLN A 24 -10.60 -9.25 0.18
N ASP A 25 -9.79 -9.70 -0.74
CA ASP A 25 -10.07 -9.67 -2.16
C ASP A 25 -11.18 -10.68 -2.47
N LYS A 26 -12.42 -10.20 -2.60
CA LYS A 26 -13.61 -11.06 -2.60
C LYS A 26 -14.09 -11.42 -3.99
N HIS A 27 -13.90 -10.52 -4.94
CA HIS A 27 -14.56 -10.61 -6.24
C HIS A 27 -13.68 -11.32 -7.27
N GLU A 28 -12.43 -10.92 -7.42
CA GLU A 28 -11.46 -11.57 -8.29
C GLU A 28 -10.13 -11.76 -7.54
N LYS A 29 -9.67 -13.01 -7.44
CA LYS A 29 -8.44 -13.33 -6.73
C LYS A 29 -7.22 -13.09 -7.59
N GLU A 30 -6.27 -12.34 -7.06
CA GLU A 30 -5.00 -12.13 -7.71
C GLU A 30 -4.18 -13.43 -7.87
N PRO A 31 -3.50 -13.62 -9.02
CA PRO A 31 -2.69 -14.82 -9.25
C PRO A 31 -1.53 -14.93 -8.25
N LEU A 32 -1.46 -16.04 -7.51
CA LEU A 32 -0.41 -16.28 -6.51
C LEU A 32 1.02 -16.12 -7.06
N PRO A 33 1.36 -16.55 -8.31
CA PRO A 33 2.70 -16.31 -8.85
C PRO A 33 3.04 -14.83 -8.98
N PHE A 34 2.06 -13.99 -9.35
CA PHE A 34 2.29 -12.55 -9.47
C PHE A 34 2.39 -11.88 -8.08
N LEU A 35 1.58 -12.30 -7.11
CA LEU A 35 1.73 -11.87 -5.72
C LEU A 35 3.11 -12.25 -5.16
N ALA A 36 3.63 -13.44 -5.49
CA ALA A 36 4.98 -13.86 -5.08
C ALA A 36 6.08 -12.96 -5.70
N ILE A 37 5.90 -12.52 -6.95
CA ILE A 37 6.81 -11.54 -7.58
C ILE A 37 6.74 -10.21 -6.81
N CYS A 38 5.54 -9.67 -6.55
CA CYS A 38 5.36 -8.43 -5.80
C CYS A 38 5.99 -8.49 -4.40
N PHE A 39 5.81 -9.62 -3.70
CA PHE A 39 6.44 -9.89 -2.42
C PHE A 39 7.97 -9.88 -2.52
N GLY A 40 8.54 -10.58 -3.50
CA GLY A 40 9.98 -10.61 -3.76
C GLY A 40 10.57 -9.24 -4.09
N LEU A 41 9.82 -8.41 -4.84
CA LEU A 41 10.19 -7.01 -5.09
C LEU A 41 10.19 -6.19 -3.79
N GLY A 42 9.22 -6.42 -2.88
CA GLY A 42 9.21 -5.83 -1.54
C GLY A 42 10.49 -6.15 -0.75
N ILE A 43 10.94 -7.40 -0.80
CA ILE A 43 12.22 -7.83 -0.21
C ILE A 43 13.39 -7.05 -0.84
N ALA A 44 13.43 -6.95 -2.16
CA ALA A 44 14.52 -6.30 -2.87
C ALA A 44 14.63 -4.81 -2.56
N ILE A 45 13.52 -4.08 -2.53
CA ILE A 45 13.52 -2.63 -2.26
C ILE A 45 13.90 -2.29 -0.82
N PHE A 46 13.78 -3.21 0.13
CA PHE A 46 14.31 -3.00 1.47
C PHE A 46 15.81 -2.65 1.44
N TYR A 47 16.60 -3.40 0.69
CA TYR A 47 18.05 -3.13 0.60
C TYR A 47 18.35 -1.81 -0.12
N ILE A 48 17.52 -1.43 -1.09
CA ILE A 48 17.64 -0.12 -1.77
C ILE A 48 17.27 1.00 -0.80
N ALA A 49 16.24 0.82 0.02
CA ALA A 49 15.84 1.78 1.05
C ALA A 49 16.98 2.01 2.05
N ARG A 50 17.65 0.95 2.51
CA ARG A 50 18.80 1.07 3.42
C ARG A 50 19.95 1.89 2.83
N ILE A 51 20.19 1.79 1.52
CA ILE A 51 21.19 2.64 0.83
C ILE A 51 20.70 4.09 0.78
N GLY A 52 19.42 4.32 0.44
CA GLY A 52 18.84 5.65 0.40
C GLY A 52 18.83 6.35 1.77
N GLU A 53 18.47 5.61 2.82
CA GLU A 53 18.52 6.11 4.19
C GLU A 53 19.93 6.45 4.63
N GLY A 54 20.93 5.61 4.28
CA GLY A 54 22.35 5.91 4.55
C GLY A 54 22.80 7.20 3.86
N PHE A 55 22.40 7.41 2.61
CA PHE A 55 22.66 8.68 1.93
C PHE A 55 22.01 9.88 2.64
N MET A 56 20.77 9.72 3.13
CA MET A 56 20.10 10.77 3.91
C MET A 56 20.78 11.03 5.25
N ASP A 57 21.33 10.00 5.90
CA ASP A 57 22.13 10.16 7.12
C ASP A 57 23.41 10.95 6.83
N ASP A 58 24.14 10.64 5.74
CA ASP A 58 25.35 11.36 5.33
C ASP A 58 25.09 12.86 5.09
N LEU A 59 23.91 13.23 4.61
CA LEU A 59 23.53 14.63 4.38
C LEU A 59 23.36 15.44 5.67
N ILE A 60 22.80 14.84 6.72
CA ILE A 60 22.49 15.56 7.96
C ILE A 60 23.56 15.41 9.04
N THR A 61 24.35 14.34 9.01
CA THR A 61 25.36 14.02 10.03
C THR A 61 26.33 15.19 10.30
N PRO A 62 26.90 15.88 9.29
CA PRO A 62 27.80 17.01 9.54
C PRO A 62 27.14 18.13 10.36
N PHE A 63 25.87 18.46 10.04
CA PHE A 63 25.11 19.47 10.77
C PHE A 63 24.82 19.05 12.22
N VAL A 64 24.47 17.78 12.43
CA VAL A 64 24.17 17.22 13.75
C VAL A 64 25.44 17.23 14.64
N GLU A 65 26.59 16.82 14.09
CA GLU A 65 27.88 16.77 14.80
C GLU A 65 28.38 18.15 15.13
N GLU A 66 28.40 19.09 14.17
CA GLU A 66 28.84 20.47 14.35
C GLU A 66 28.06 21.17 15.47
N ASN A 67 26.74 20.97 15.50
CA ASN A 67 25.87 21.60 16.49
C ASN A 67 25.67 20.76 17.75
N LYS A 68 26.29 19.58 17.87
CA LYS A 68 26.18 18.66 19.02
C LYS A 68 24.73 18.32 19.38
N LEU A 69 23.91 18.08 18.36
CA LEU A 69 22.49 17.79 18.53
C LEU A 69 22.29 16.32 18.87
N ASP A 70 21.38 16.02 19.79
CA ASP A 70 20.92 14.64 20.02
C ASP A 70 19.81 14.28 19.01
N PRO A 71 20.03 13.28 18.14
CA PRO A 71 19.06 12.91 17.11
C PRO A 71 17.69 12.49 17.64
N ASN A 72 17.59 12.03 18.88
CA ASN A 72 16.36 11.51 19.45
C ASN A 72 15.58 12.52 20.33
N THR A 73 16.24 13.67 20.64
CA THR A 73 15.64 14.73 21.45
C THR A 73 15.58 16.08 20.72
N HIS A 74 16.40 16.30 19.68
CA HIS A 74 16.28 17.51 18.87
C HIS A 74 15.14 17.37 17.84
N PHE A 75 14.07 18.14 18.02
CA PHE A 75 12.85 18.02 17.23
C PHE A 75 13.08 18.00 15.70
N GLY A 76 13.88 18.93 15.18
CA GLY A 76 14.14 19.02 13.73
C GLY A 76 14.89 17.80 13.18
N VAL A 77 15.85 17.25 13.92
CA VAL A 77 16.59 16.05 13.53
C VAL A 77 15.70 14.82 13.61
N LEU A 78 14.92 14.70 14.68
CA LEU A 78 13.96 13.63 14.87
C LEU A 78 12.87 13.63 13.76
N PHE A 79 12.32 14.83 13.45
CA PHE A 79 11.36 14.97 12.36
C PHE A 79 11.98 14.56 11.01
N TYR A 80 13.19 15.04 10.71
CA TYR A 80 13.91 14.63 9.51
C TYR A 80 14.11 13.11 9.46
N SER A 81 14.56 12.50 10.55
CA SER A 81 14.81 11.05 10.61
C SER A 81 13.54 10.24 10.37
N ALA A 82 12.43 10.62 11.00
CA ALA A 82 11.17 9.87 10.88
C ALA A 82 10.47 10.08 9.53
N PHE A 83 10.33 11.35 9.09
CA PHE A 83 9.50 11.67 7.91
C PHE A 83 10.28 11.67 6.60
N ILE A 84 11.53 12.17 6.59
CA ILE A 84 12.28 12.37 5.35
C ILE A 84 13.22 11.18 5.10
N ARG A 85 14.05 10.82 6.08
CA ARG A 85 15.01 9.74 5.94
C ARG A 85 14.33 8.37 5.83
N THR A 86 13.37 8.06 6.71
CA THR A 86 12.73 6.73 6.76
C THR A 86 11.44 6.72 5.95
N ALA A 87 10.37 7.38 6.40
CA ALA A 87 9.07 7.22 5.80
C ALA A 87 9.01 7.61 4.31
N LEU A 88 9.60 8.76 3.93
CA LEU A 88 9.56 9.20 2.52
C LEU A 88 10.36 8.25 1.62
N VAL A 89 11.56 7.84 2.02
CA VAL A 89 12.40 6.92 1.21
C VAL A 89 11.70 5.59 1.01
N GLU A 90 11.17 5.01 2.08
CA GLU A 90 10.50 3.71 2.02
C GLU A 90 9.20 3.74 1.21
N GLU A 91 8.30 4.71 1.52
CA GLU A 91 7.01 4.76 0.84
C GLU A 91 7.15 5.17 -0.63
N LEU A 92 8.14 5.99 -0.97
CA LEU A 92 8.46 6.33 -2.36
C LEU A 92 8.95 5.11 -3.16
N LEU A 93 9.78 4.26 -2.56
CA LEU A 93 10.23 3.02 -3.20
C LEU A 93 9.08 2.02 -3.36
N LYS A 94 8.23 1.85 -2.34
CA LYS A 94 7.03 1.01 -2.41
C LYS A 94 6.09 1.51 -3.50
N LEU A 95 5.84 2.82 -3.58
CA LEU A 95 5.05 3.44 -4.64
C LEU A 95 5.67 3.21 -6.02
N THR A 96 6.99 3.37 -6.14
CA THR A 96 7.69 3.18 -7.42
C THR A 96 7.47 1.77 -7.96
N ILE A 97 7.65 0.73 -7.13
CA ILE A 97 7.38 -0.64 -7.55
C ILE A 97 5.91 -0.83 -7.89
N LEU A 98 4.99 -0.30 -7.08
CA LEU A 98 3.56 -0.42 -7.31
C LEU A 98 3.12 0.18 -8.66
N ILE A 99 3.68 1.34 -9.03
CA ILE A 99 3.35 2.01 -10.30
C ILE A 99 4.06 1.35 -11.49
N VAL A 100 5.32 0.93 -11.33
CA VAL A 100 6.09 0.40 -12.47
C VAL A 100 5.65 -1.02 -12.84
N ILE A 101 5.31 -1.85 -11.89
CA ILE A 101 5.04 -3.28 -12.11
C ILE A 101 3.53 -3.59 -12.03
N PRO A 102 2.87 -3.60 -10.85
CA PRO A 102 1.46 -4.00 -10.80
C PRO A 102 0.52 -3.06 -11.56
N PHE A 103 0.70 -1.73 -11.41
CA PHE A 103 -0.20 -0.75 -12.02
C PHE A 103 -0.33 -0.92 -13.54
N ASN A 104 0.74 -1.34 -14.22
CA ASN A 104 0.74 -1.56 -15.67
C ASN A 104 0.39 -3.01 -16.06
N HIS A 105 0.20 -3.89 -15.09
CA HIS A 105 -0.11 -5.28 -15.35
C HIS A 105 -1.61 -5.47 -15.63
N LYS A 106 -1.94 -6.43 -16.50
CA LYS A 106 -3.33 -6.75 -16.89
C LYS A 106 -4.22 -7.23 -15.73
N GLN A 107 -3.60 -7.81 -14.71
CA GLN A 107 -4.31 -8.27 -13.52
C GLN A 107 -4.71 -7.11 -12.59
N PHE A 108 -4.20 -5.88 -12.80
CA PHE A 108 -4.67 -4.72 -12.06
C PHE A 108 -5.96 -4.20 -12.72
N ASN A 109 -7.09 -4.84 -12.45
CA ASN A 109 -8.33 -4.69 -13.16
C ASN A 109 -9.51 -4.24 -12.26
N GLU A 110 -9.30 -4.13 -10.93
CA GLU A 110 -10.24 -3.50 -10.00
C GLU A 110 -9.51 -2.60 -8.96
N PRO A 111 -10.24 -1.65 -8.31
CA PRO A 111 -9.62 -0.76 -7.33
C PRO A 111 -8.96 -1.50 -6.16
N MET A 112 -9.52 -2.64 -5.73
CA MET A 112 -9.01 -3.44 -4.63
C MET A 112 -7.58 -3.97 -4.88
N ASP A 113 -7.20 -4.20 -6.14
CA ASP A 113 -5.87 -4.68 -6.53
C ASP A 113 -4.76 -3.72 -6.07
N GLY A 114 -5.04 -2.41 -6.11
CA GLY A 114 -4.13 -1.40 -5.57
C GLY A 114 -3.76 -1.67 -4.13
N ILE A 115 -4.75 -2.01 -3.29
CA ILE A 115 -4.53 -2.35 -1.88
C ILE A 115 -3.80 -3.69 -1.76
N VAL A 116 -4.23 -4.72 -2.51
CA VAL A 116 -3.64 -6.06 -2.45
C VAL A 116 -2.15 -6.00 -2.79
N TYR A 117 -1.80 -5.42 -3.94
CA TYR A 117 -0.40 -5.33 -4.37
C TYR A 117 0.45 -4.47 -3.44
N ALA A 118 -0.06 -3.30 -3.00
CA ALA A 118 0.68 -2.43 -2.10
C ALA A 118 0.98 -3.10 -0.76
N VAL A 119 0.00 -3.80 -0.17
CA VAL A 119 0.20 -4.54 1.09
C VAL A 119 1.17 -5.70 0.88
N ILE A 120 1.07 -6.47 -0.20
CA ILE A 120 2.00 -7.59 -0.48
C ILE A 120 3.45 -7.09 -0.64
N ILE A 121 3.67 -5.99 -1.37
CA ILE A 121 4.99 -5.34 -1.48
C ILE A 121 5.46 -4.88 -0.10
N GLY A 122 4.58 -4.20 0.66
CA GLY A 122 4.87 -3.73 2.01
C GLY A 122 5.22 -4.87 2.98
N MET A 123 4.57 -6.03 2.88
CA MET A 123 4.88 -7.19 3.74
C MET A 123 6.20 -7.86 3.37
N GLY A 124 6.55 -7.94 2.08
CA GLY A 124 7.87 -8.39 1.66
C GLY A 124 8.98 -7.54 2.27
N PHE A 125 8.81 -6.21 2.25
CA PHE A 125 9.69 -5.25 2.91
C PHE A 125 9.74 -5.46 4.44
N ALA A 126 8.58 -5.44 5.10
CA ALA A 126 8.46 -5.49 6.54
C ALA A 126 9.03 -6.77 7.17
N ILE A 127 8.88 -7.92 6.50
CA ILE A 127 9.43 -9.19 6.99
C ILE A 127 10.97 -9.14 7.02
N VAL A 128 11.62 -8.64 5.97
CA VAL A 128 13.09 -8.52 5.94
C VAL A 128 13.55 -7.52 6.99
N GLU A 129 12.89 -6.39 7.08
CA GLU A 129 13.16 -5.40 8.12
C GLU A 129 13.04 -6.03 9.51
N ASN A 130 11.94 -6.74 9.79
CA ASN A 130 11.71 -7.38 11.07
C ASN A 130 12.80 -8.43 11.41
N ILE A 131 13.22 -9.23 10.43
CA ILE A 131 14.33 -10.16 10.60
C ILE A 131 15.61 -9.41 11.00
N ILE A 132 15.98 -8.36 10.27
CA ILE A 132 17.23 -7.62 10.49
C ILE A 132 17.23 -6.93 11.85
N TYR A 133 16.08 -6.35 12.26
CA TYR A 133 15.96 -5.72 13.58
C TYR A 133 15.95 -6.74 14.74
N CYS A 134 15.35 -7.91 14.54
CA CYS A 134 15.12 -8.85 15.65
C CYS A 134 16.25 -9.87 15.82
N MET A 135 16.96 -10.25 14.74
CA MET A 135 18.03 -11.28 14.84
C MET A 135 19.18 -10.93 15.80
N PRO A 136 19.61 -9.66 15.97
CA PRO A 136 20.59 -9.27 16.99
C PRO A 136 20.03 -9.25 18.41
N HIS A 137 18.72 -9.39 18.59
CA HIS A 137 18.00 -9.28 19.85
C HIS A 137 17.31 -10.60 20.20
N ASP A 138 16.53 -10.61 21.24
CA ASP A 138 15.73 -11.76 21.64
C ASP A 138 14.36 -11.80 20.93
N VAL A 139 13.60 -12.88 21.14
CA VAL A 139 12.28 -13.06 20.57
C VAL A 139 11.25 -12.03 21.08
N THR A 140 11.51 -11.39 22.20
CA THR A 140 10.60 -10.39 22.79
C THR A 140 10.44 -9.19 21.86
N LEU A 141 11.53 -8.71 21.26
CA LEU A 141 11.47 -7.63 20.29
C LEU A 141 10.64 -8.03 19.05
N ALA A 142 10.83 -9.26 18.55
CA ALA A 142 10.04 -9.76 17.43
C ALA A 142 8.54 -9.75 17.77
N ILE A 143 8.14 -10.25 18.94
CA ILE A 143 6.75 -10.25 19.39
C ILE A 143 6.19 -8.82 19.47
N VAL A 144 6.94 -7.86 20.01
CA VAL A 144 6.48 -6.46 20.07
C VAL A 144 6.27 -5.90 18.66
N ARG A 145 7.24 -6.10 17.76
CA ARG A 145 7.15 -5.63 16.37
C ARG A 145 6.03 -6.31 15.57
N ASP A 146 5.69 -7.55 15.90
CA ASP A 146 4.59 -8.31 15.28
C ASP A 146 3.22 -7.66 15.53
N PHE A 147 3.05 -6.98 16.66
CA PHE A 147 1.81 -6.27 17.00
C PHE A 147 1.87 -4.76 16.73
N THR A 148 3.02 -4.25 16.32
CA THR A 148 3.22 -2.82 16.09
C THR A 148 3.76 -2.53 14.69
N ALA A 149 5.04 -2.76 14.42
CA ALA A 149 5.70 -2.39 13.17
C ALA A 149 5.14 -3.16 11.96
N VAL A 150 4.97 -4.49 12.06
CA VAL A 150 4.49 -5.30 10.93
C VAL A 150 3.08 -4.89 10.51
N PRO A 151 2.08 -4.75 11.41
CA PRO A 151 0.76 -4.21 11.05
C PRO A 151 0.79 -2.77 10.54
N SER A 152 1.74 -1.93 11.01
CA SER A 152 1.87 -0.56 10.52
C SER A 152 2.23 -0.51 9.03
N HIS A 153 3.14 -1.36 8.56
CA HIS A 153 3.44 -1.45 7.12
C HIS A 153 2.24 -1.91 6.29
N ALA A 154 1.36 -2.76 6.85
CA ALA A 154 0.11 -3.10 6.19
C ALA A 154 -0.82 -1.88 6.07
N VAL A 155 -0.93 -1.07 7.13
CA VAL A 155 -1.71 0.18 7.13
C VAL A 155 -1.18 1.14 6.07
N PHE A 156 0.15 1.36 6.01
CA PHE A 156 0.76 2.24 5.00
C PHE A 156 0.49 1.72 3.59
N GLY A 157 0.61 0.39 3.38
CA GLY A 157 0.26 -0.27 2.13
C GLY A 157 -1.21 -0.09 1.75
N VAL A 158 -2.14 -0.22 2.70
CA VAL A 158 -3.57 0.01 2.43
C VAL A 158 -3.83 1.46 2.03
N ILE A 159 -3.25 2.44 2.73
CA ILE A 159 -3.41 3.87 2.39
C ILE A 159 -2.87 4.14 0.98
N LEU A 160 -1.63 3.74 0.72
CA LEU A 160 -0.99 3.94 -0.57
C LEU A 160 -1.77 3.26 -1.70
N GLY A 161 -2.13 1.99 -1.50
CA GLY A 161 -2.84 1.16 -2.46
C GLY A 161 -4.27 1.65 -2.75
N TYR A 162 -4.98 2.17 -1.76
CA TYR A 162 -6.29 2.76 -1.94
C TYR A 162 -6.25 3.93 -2.95
N TYR A 163 -5.33 4.88 -2.76
CA TYR A 163 -5.24 6.01 -3.66
C TYR A 163 -4.66 5.65 -5.02
N VAL A 164 -3.76 4.67 -5.11
CA VAL A 164 -3.25 4.16 -6.39
C VAL A 164 -4.35 3.37 -7.13
N GLY A 165 -5.17 2.59 -6.43
CA GLY A 165 -6.37 1.97 -6.98
C GLY A 165 -7.32 3.01 -7.60
N MET A 166 -7.67 4.06 -6.84
CA MET A 166 -8.44 5.18 -7.39
C MET A 166 -7.78 5.82 -8.62
N ALA A 167 -6.47 6.05 -8.56
CA ALA A 167 -5.71 6.67 -9.65
C ALA A 167 -5.77 5.85 -10.95
N LYS A 168 -5.77 4.52 -10.86
CA LYS A 168 -5.85 3.62 -12.03
C LYS A 168 -7.17 3.78 -12.80
N PHE A 169 -8.27 3.96 -12.08
CA PHE A 169 -9.61 4.01 -12.68
C PHE A 169 -10.14 5.43 -12.89
N ASP A 170 -9.56 6.43 -12.21
CA ASP A 170 -9.83 7.85 -12.43
C ASP A 170 -8.66 8.54 -13.13
N LYS A 171 -8.62 8.46 -14.46
CA LYS A 171 -7.56 9.03 -15.29
C LYS A 171 -7.44 10.55 -15.17
N THR A 172 -8.53 11.25 -14.80
CA THR A 172 -8.53 12.73 -14.68
C THR A 172 -7.77 13.19 -13.44
N ASN A 173 -7.72 12.36 -12.40
CA ASN A 173 -7.09 12.64 -11.12
C ASN A 173 -5.89 11.73 -10.80
N LEU A 174 -5.34 11.01 -11.79
CA LEU A 174 -4.26 10.04 -11.60
C LEU A 174 -3.10 10.60 -10.77
N PHE A 175 -2.53 11.71 -11.19
CA PHE A 175 -1.38 12.32 -10.50
C PHE A 175 -1.77 12.81 -9.09
N LYS A 176 -2.92 13.46 -8.97
CA LYS A 176 -3.44 13.96 -7.69
C LYS A 176 -3.65 12.82 -6.68
N ASN A 177 -4.34 11.75 -7.08
CA ASN A 177 -4.60 10.61 -6.20
C ASN A 177 -3.31 9.91 -5.78
N THR A 178 -2.38 9.68 -6.72
CA THR A 178 -1.08 9.09 -6.40
C THR A 178 -0.30 9.94 -5.38
N LEU A 179 -0.27 11.27 -5.54
CA LEU A 179 0.41 12.16 -4.59
C LEU A 179 -0.27 12.20 -3.22
N ILE A 180 -1.60 12.19 -3.18
CA ILE A 180 -2.34 12.12 -1.90
C ILE A 180 -2.01 10.81 -1.18
N GLY A 181 -2.01 9.68 -1.90
CA GLY A 181 -1.66 8.38 -1.34
C GLY A 181 -0.26 8.36 -0.75
N LEU A 182 0.74 8.85 -1.50
CA LEU A 182 2.11 8.96 -1.01
C LEU A 182 2.20 9.89 0.22
N PHE A 183 1.62 11.08 0.15
CA PHE A 183 1.65 12.04 1.25
C PHE A 183 1.05 11.47 2.53
N LEU A 184 -0.12 10.82 2.44
CA LEU A 184 -0.79 10.24 3.61
C LEU A 184 -0.03 9.02 4.15
N ALA A 185 0.51 8.15 3.29
CA ALA A 185 1.33 7.02 3.72
C ALA A 185 2.58 7.52 4.46
N VAL A 186 3.31 8.49 3.89
CA VAL A 186 4.48 9.12 4.54
C VAL A 186 4.11 9.83 5.84
N ALA A 187 2.97 10.53 5.88
CA ALA A 187 2.53 11.23 7.08
C ALA A 187 2.21 10.26 8.23
N VAL A 188 1.49 9.18 7.96
CA VAL A 188 1.11 8.18 8.99
C VAL A 188 2.34 7.37 9.41
N HIS A 189 3.21 6.96 8.46
CA HIS A 189 4.45 6.26 8.74
C HIS A 189 5.40 7.13 9.56
N GLY A 190 5.69 8.35 9.08
CA GLY A 190 6.59 9.27 9.79
C GLY A 190 6.08 9.65 11.17
N LEU A 191 4.76 9.79 11.37
CA LEU A 191 4.18 10.05 12.67
C LEU A 191 4.35 8.85 13.62
N TYR A 192 4.16 7.63 13.12
CA TYR A 192 4.41 6.40 13.85
C TYR A 192 5.87 6.32 14.31
N ASP A 193 6.81 6.50 13.40
CA ASP A 193 8.24 6.45 13.69
C ASP A 193 8.70 7.59 14.59
N PHE A 194 8.15 8.79 14.41
CA PHE A 194 8.45 9.94 15.26
C PHE A 194 8.20 9.62 16.73
N PHE A 195 7.07 9.01 17.04
CA PHE A 195 6.75 8.62 18.41
C PHE A 195 7.59 7.46 18.92
N LEU A 196 8.10 6.60 18.04
CA LEU A 196 9.00 5.50 18.46
C LEU A 196 10.44 5.95 18.64
N PHE A 197 10.94 6.86 17.79
CA PHE A 197 12.35 7.28 17.81
C PHE A 197 12.67 8.30 18.91
N GLN A 198 11.65 9.06 19.36
CA GLN A 198 11.83 10.09 20.36
C GLN A 198 12.24 9.52 21.73
N ARG A 199 13.08 10.27 22.45
CA ARG A 199 13.52 9.97 23.82
C ARG A 199 13.20 11.10 24.81
N TYR A 200 12.19 11.93 24.49
CA TYR A 200 11.70 12.95 25.42
C TYR A 200 11.04 12.33 26.64
N ASP A 201 10.14 11.36 26.40
CA ASP A 201 9.42 10.66 27.43
C ASP A 201 8.89 9.32 26.90
N ASN A 202 9.12 8.25 27.66
CA ASN A 202 8.73 6.89 27.26
C ASN A 202 7.23 6.72 27.07
N TRP A 203 6.38 7.47 27.79
CA TRP A 203 4.93 7.37 27.63
C TRP A 203 4.44 7.87 26.26
N LEU A 204 5.17 8.77 25.60
CA LEU A 204 4.83 9.25 24.25
C LEU A 204 4.88 8.13 23.19
N MET A 205 5.62 7.04 23.44
CA MET A 205 5.63 5.88 22.56
C MET A 205 4.22 5.24 22.42
N ILE A 206 3.36 5.43 23.40
CA ILE A 206 1.97 4.96 23.34
C ILE A 206 1.19 5.64 22.21
N LEU A 207 1.59 6.84 21.81
CA LEU A 207 0.98 7.56 20.69
C LEU A 207 1.20 6.84 19.36
N ALA A 208 2.31 6.12 19.18
CA ALA A 208 2.51 5.26 18.01
C ALA A 208 1.41 4.17 17.92
N THR A 209 0.99 3.63 19.05
CA THR A 209 -0.12 2.67 19.10
C THR A 209 -1.46 3.32 18.69
N PHE A 210 -1.72 4.57 19.09
CA PHE A 210 -2.91 5.28 18.64
C PHE A 210 -2.87 5.60 17.15
N VAL A 211 -1.70 5.93 16.59
CA VAL A 211 -1.52 6.10 15.13
C VAL A 211 -1.84 4.80 14.41
N LEU A 212 -1.31 3.67 14.87
CA LEU A 212 -1.61 2.35 14.32
C LEU A 212 -3.11 2.02 14.40
N MET A 213 -3.74 2.20 15.55
CA MET A 213 -5.16 1.90 15.74
C MET A 213 -6.06 2.76 14.83
N GLY A 214 -5.75 4.06 14.73
CA GLY A 214 -6.41 4.96 13.77
C GLY A 214 -6.22 4.49 12.33
N GLY A 215 -5.00 4.13 11.96
CA GLY A 215 -4.67 3.58 10.64
C GLY A 215 -5.44 2.30 10.33
N LEU A 216 -5.55 1.35 11.27
CA LEU A 216 -6.33 0.12 11.10
C LEU A 216 -7.83 0.40 10.93
N PHE A 217 -8.37 1.37 11.66
CA PHE A 217 -9.75 1.79 11.51
C PHE A 217 -10.04 2.34 10.10
N PHE A 218 -9.18 3.22 9.59
CA PHE A 218 -9.32 3.76 8.23
C PHE A 218 -9.04 2.70 7.16
N SER A 219 -8.06 1.81 7.37
CA SER A 219 -7.76 0.70 6.46
C SER A 219 -8.98 -0.18 6.22
N ARG A 220 -9.76 -0.47 7.28
CA ARG A 220 -10.99 -1.23 7.14
C ARG A 220 -12.02 -0.53 6.25
N LYS A 221 -12.17 0.80 6.40
CA LYS A 221 -13.06 1.59 5.54
C LYS A 221 -12.59 1.61 4.08
N PHE A 222 -11.30 1.77 3.84
CA PHE A 222 -10.72 1.78 2.49
C PHE A 222 -10.91 0.44 1.79
N ILE A 223 -10.66 -0.68 2.47
CA ILE A 223 -10.90 -2.02 1.94
C ILE A 223 -12.38 -2.20 1.59
N THR A 224 -13.31 -1.85 2.51
CA THR A 224 -14.75 -1.98 2.27
C THR A 224 -15.16 -1.13 1.06
N ARG A 225 -14.70 0.13 0.98
CA ARG A 225 -15.04 1.01 -0.14
C ARG A 225 -14.58 0.45 -1.49
N HIS A 226 -13.34 -0.04 -1.59
CA HIS A 226 -12.86 -0.64 -2.83
C HIS A 226 -13.54 -1.96 -3.18
N GLN A 227 -14.00 -2.73 -2.20
CA GLN A 227 -14.86 -3.91 -2.45
C GLN A 227 -16.23 -3.51 -3.01
N GLU A 228 -16.81 -2.41 -2.51
CA GLU A 228 -18.08 -1.87 -3.00
C GLU A 228 -17.93 -1.27 -4.40
N ASP A 229 -16.82 -0.57 -4.67
CA ASP A 229 -16.51 0.05 -5.97
C ASP A 229 -16.00 -0.98 -7.02
N SER A 230 -15.88 -2.28 -6.66
CA SER A 230 -15.44 -3.32 -7.58
C SER A 230 -16.45 -3.52 -8.72
N PRO A 231 -16.02 -3.49 -9.99
CA PRO A 231 -16.92 -3.80 -11.11
C PRO A 231 -17.44 -5.23 -11.07
N PHE A 232 -16.76 -6.15 -10.37
CA PHE A 232 -17.19 -7.53 -10.19
C PHE A 232 -18.23 -7.70 -9.07
N ASN A 233 -18.52 -6.67 -8.29
CA ASN A 233 -19.56 -6.67 -7.26
C ASN A 233 -20.98 -6.65 -7.85
N HIS A 234 -21.14 -6.31 -9.13
CA HIS A 234 -22.43 -6.21 -9.82
C HIS A 234 -22.52 -7.17 -11.02
N PRO A 235 -22.48 -8.51 -10.80
CA PRO A 235 -22.49 -9.50 -11.87
C PRO A 235 -23.72 -9.37 -12.78
N ASN A 236 -24.86 -8.92 -12.26
CA ASN A 236 -26.08 -8.72 -13.04
C ASN A 236 -25.94 -7.61 -14.11
N LEU A 237 -25.04 -6.65 -13.92
CA LEU A 237 -24.74 -5.65 -14.95
C LEU A 237 -23.89 -6.25 -16.08
N ILE A 238 -23.04 -7.21 -15.77
CA ILE A 238 -22.20 -7.93 -16.74
C ILE A 238 -23.04 -8.97 -17.49
N GLU A 239 -23.93 -9.72 -16.82
CA GLU A 239 -24.82 -10.71 -17.44
C GLU A 239 -25.90 -10.09 -18.36
N HIS A 240 -26.35 -8.85 -18.06
CA HIS A 240 -27.33 -8.14 -18.90
C HIS A 240 -26.75 -7.58 -20.19
N PHE A 241 -25.44 -7.65 -20.41
CA PHE A 241 -24.75 -7.14 -21.58
C PHE A 241 -23.77 -8.16 -22.20
N PRO A 242 -24.20 -9.40 -22.50
CA PRO A 242 -23.37 -10.30 -23.27
C PRO A 242 -23.25 -9.75 -24.69
N ASP A 243 -22.04 -9.48 -25.15
CA ASP A 243 -21.60 -9.24 -26.54
C ASP A 243 -22.33 -8.18 -27.41
N ASP A 244 -23.35 -7.49 -26.92
CA ASP A 244 -24.09 -6.51 -27.72
C ASP A 244 -23.71 -5.05 -27.38
N LYS A 245 -22.48 -4.68 -27.77
CA LYS A 245 -21.91 -3.33 -27.64
C LYS A 245 -22.81 -2.25 -28.27
N THR A 246 -23.60 -2.61 -29.29
CA THR A 246 -24.49 -1.69 -29.99
C THR A 246 -25.70 -1.31 -29.14
N ARG A 247 -26.25 -2.24 -28.33
CA ARG A 247 -27.35 -1.99 -27.42
C ARG A 247 -26.94 -1.16 -26.21
N LEU A 248 -25.72 -1.40 -25.65
CA LEU A 248 -25.19 -0.64 -24.54
C LEU A 248 -24.99 0.83 -24.94
N ASN A 249 -24.32 1.09 -26.07
CA ASN A 249 -24.13 2.43 -26.61
C ASN A 249 -25.46 3.15 -26.93
N LYS A 250 -26.50 2.43 -27.32
CA LYS A 250 -27.81 2.99 -27.61
C LYS A 250 -28.59 3.34 -26.33
N LYS A 251 -28.49 2.51 -25.26
CA LYS A 251 -29.08 2.81 -23.94
C LYS A 251 -28.44 4.00 -23.29
N ILE A 252 -27.10 4.13 -23.32
CA ILE A 252 -26.36 5.26 -22.76
C ILE A 252 -26.73 6.59 -23.45
N LYS A 253 -26.96 6.57 -24.77
CA LYS A 253 -27.41 7.77 -25.52
C LYS A 253 -28.86 8.20 -25.26
N HIS A 254 -29.69 7.35 -24.71
CA HIS A 254 -31.14 7.58 -24.54
C HIS A 254 -31.58 7.59 -23.07
N GLN A 255 -30.68 7.61 -22.09
CA GLN A 255 -31.06 7.73 -20.69
C GLN A 255 -31.28 9.19 -20.28
N PRO A 256 -32.40 9.45 -19.57
CA PRO A 256 -32.63 10.79 -19.00
C PRO A 256 -31.62 11.09 -17.88
N SER A 257 -31.35 12.36 -17.68
CA SER A 257 -30.37 12.97 -16.78
C SER A 257 -30.56 12.72 -15.26
N ASN A 258 -31.29 11.68 -14.87
CA ASN A 258 -31.69 11.40 -13.49
C ASN A 258 -31.10 10.11 -12.92
N LEU A 259 -30.02 9.59 -13.50
CA LEU A 259 -29.24 8.53 -12.86
C LEU A 259 -28.40 9.16 -11.77
N ASP A 260 -28.42 8.57 -10.58
CA ASP A 260 -27.55 8.97 -9.48
C ASP A 260 -26.08 8.93 -9.92
N TYR A 261 -25.28 9.81 -9.35
CA TYR A 261 -23.85 9.97 -9.68
C TYR A 261 -23.08 8.64 -9.59
N GLU A 262 -23.47 7.76 -8.66
CA GLU A 262 -22.92 6.43 -8.47
C GLU A 262 -23.14 5.48 -9.65
N ASP A 263 -24.32 5.47 -10.25
CA ASP A 263 -24.64 4.62 -11.41
C ASP A 263 -23.84 5.03 -12.66
N ASN A 264 -23.55 6.32 -12.82
CA ASN A 264 -22.73 6.82 -13.92
C ASN A 264 -21.24 6.44 -13.78
N GLU A 265 -20.72 6.39 -12.57
CA GLU A 265 -19.32 6.02 -12.30
C GLU A 265 -19.08 4.53 -12.54
N ILE A 266 -20.01 3.68 -12.07
CA ILE A 266 -20.00 2.23 -12.31
C ILE A 266 -20.09 1.95 -13.83
N LEU A 267 -21.02 2.61 -14.51
CA LEU A 267 -21.22 2.44 -15.93
C LEU A 267 -19.98 2.89 -16.75
N SER A 268 -19.32 3.97 -16.37
CA SER A 268 -18.10 4.44 -17.01
C SER A 268 -16.94 3.47 -16.83
N THR A 269 -16.84 2.83 -15.67
CA THR A 269 -15.82 1.82 -15.34
C THR A 269 -16.04 0.53 -16.15
N VAL A 270 -17.28 0.07 -16.25
CA VAL A 270 -17.65 -1.10 -17.07
C VAL A 270 -17.35 -0.86 -18.56
N LEU A 271 -17.69 0.33 -19.08
CA LEU A 271 -17.40 0.71 -20.47
C LEU A 271 -15.91 0.81 -20.77
N TYR A 272 -15.14 1.30 -19.81
CA TYR A 272 -13.68 1.34 -19.93
C TYR A 272 -13.09 -0.06 -20.08
N LYS A 273 -13.50 -1.00 -19.21
CA LYS A 273 -13.02 -2.39 -19.27
C LYS A 273 -13.43 -3.14 -20.55
N MET A 274 -14.63 -2.86 -21.05
CA MET A 274 -15.05 -3.43 -22.33
C MET A 274 -14.18 -2.94 -23.49
N LYS A 275 -13.75 -1.67 -23.49
CA LYS A 275 -12.84 -1.12 -24.48
C LYS A 275 -11.41 -1.66 -24.35
N GLU A 276 -10.93 -1.88 -23.14
CA GLU A 276 -9.62 -2.46 -22.89
C GLU A 276 -9.55 -3.92 -23.35
N LYS A 277 -10.60 -4.70 -23.07
CA LYS A 277 -10.72 -6.08 -23.57
C LYS A 277 -10.73 -6.13 -25.11
N GLU A 278 -11.42 -5.20 -25.77
CA GLU A 278 -11.39 -5.07 -27.24
C GLU A 278 -10.03 -4.75 -27.80
N SER A 279 -9.25 -3.91 -27.11
CA SER A 279 -7.90 -3.59 -27.57
C SER A 279 -6.93 -4.77 -27.44
N LEU A 280 -7.08 -5.56 -26.36
CA LEU A 280 -6.28 -6.77 -26.15
C LEU A 280 -6.62 -7.90 -27.13
N GLU A 281 -7.91 -8.11 -27.41
CA GLU A 281 -8.36 -9.11 -28.41
C GLU A 281 -7.86 -8.76 -29.82
N LYS A 282 -7.73 -7.47 -30.17
CA LYS A 282 -7.19 -7.04 -31.46
C LYS A 282 -5.67 -7.17 -31.56
N GLU A 283 -4.94 -7.04 -30.44
CA GLU A 283 -3.49 -7.25 -30.39
C GLU A 283 -3.12 -8.75 -30.40
N GLU A 284 -4.05 -9.65 -30.03
CA GLU A 284 -3.84 -11.10 -30.15
C GLU A 284 -4.21 -11.66 -31.54
N GLU A 285 -4.94 -10.90 -32.37
CA GLU A 285 -5.31 -11.28 -33.76
C GLU A 285 -4.34 -10.74 -34.83
N GLU A 286 -3.43 -9.81 -34.48
CA GLU A 286 -2.34 -9.33 -35.35
C GLU A 286 -1.00 -10.06 -35.05
#